data_09ffdbfbeb76815384ef430937b27c44
#
_entry.id   09ffdbfbeb76815384ef430937b27c44
#
_cell.length_a   1.000
_cell.length_b   1.000
_cell.length_c   1.000
_cell.angle_alpha   90.00
_cell.angle_beta   90.00
_cell.angle_gamma   90.00
#
_symmetry.space_group_name_H-M   'P 1'
#
loop_
_entity.id
_entity.type
_entity.pdbx_description
1 polymer ?
#
loop_
_entity_poly.entity_id
_entity_poly.type
_entity_poly.pdbx_seq_one_letter_code
_entity_poly.pdbx_strand_id
1 'polypeptide(L)'
;MRYPEASSPLSSRQVREELGGADAVIVALDELDAAAISAGRNLKVIAKHGVGVDNIDVGRAALGGITVVNAPGMNSTAVADLVMGLLLALQRKIVDAHNSLLEGRWERFHGPELVDRTMAILGFGRIGHEVAKRAHGFGMRVIAYDPFLAPAEFERAGVERCEEIDAALAEADVVTLHLPSTGTGPLLGGEAIGRMKPGAVLVNAARGDLVDEDAVVAALRDGALAGYAADAFAVEPPVGRPLLTAPNVVFTPHIGAFTDHANELMGMSVVEDILAVLSGRAPRHPVIIKD
;
A
#
# COMPACT_ATOMS: atom_id res chain seq x y z
N MET A 1 22.96 18.95 2.33
CA MET A 1 22.23 17.74 1.94
C MET A 1 23.03 17.02 0.88
N ARG A 2 23.13 15.70 0.94
CA ARG A 2 23.83 14.86 -0.02
C ARG A 2 22.83 13.87 -0.61
N TYR A 3 22.88 13.64 -1.91
CA TYR A 3 22.08 12.65 -2.60
C TYR A 3 23.00 11.56 -3.13
N PRO A 4 22.66 10.28 -2.98
CA PRO A 4 23.42 9.20 -3.59
C PRO A 4 23.32 9.26 -5.12
N GLU A 5 24.39 8.88 -5.82
CA GLU A 5 24.40 8.81 -7.29
C GLU A 5 23.72 7.53 -7.81
N ALA A 6 23.54 6.52 -6.94
CA ALA A 6 22.93 5.25 -7.31
C ALA A 6 21.40 5.37 -7.45
N SER A 7 20.82 4.49 -8.27
CA SER A 7 19.36 4.39 -8.41
C SER A 7 18.71 3.82 -7.14
N SER A 8 17.61 4.40 -6.68
CA SER A 8 16.77 3.85 -5.59
C SER A 8 15.93 2.66 -6.11
N PRO A 9 15.60 1.66 -5.25
CA PRO A 9 16.01 1.57 -3.85
C PRO A 9 17.46 1.07 -3.69
N LEU A 10 18.12 1.63 -2.68
CA LEU A 10 19.46 1.19 -2.28
C LEU A 10 19.38 -0.05 -1.38
N SER A 11 20.28 -1.00 -1.60
CA SER A 11 20.49 -2.12 -0.68
C SER A 11 21.12 -1.63 0.64
N SER A 12 20.95 -2.40 1.73
CA SER A 12 21.59 -2.12 3.03
C SER A 12 23.08 -1.84 2.92
N ARG A 13 23.81 -2.55 2.05
CA ARG A 13 25.25 -2.30 1.82
C ARG A 13 25.51 -0.89 1.24
N GLN A 14 24.77 -0.49 0.24
CA GLN A 14 24.91 0.83 -0.39
C GLN A 14 24.53 1.95 0.59
N VAL A 15 23.45 1.75 1.35
CA VAL A 15 23.03 2.69 2.40
C VAL A 15 24.14 2.88 3.44
N ARG A 16 24.84 1.81 3.88
CA ARG A 16 25.97 1.91 4.81
C ARG A 16 27.10 2.80 4.29
N GLU A 17 27.40 2.71 3.00
CA GLU A 17 28.44 3.51 2.36
C GLU A 17 28.05 5.01 2.37
N GLU A 18 26.76 5.32 2.23
CA GLU A 18 26.24 6.69 2.15
C GLU A 18 25.99 7.35 3.53
N LEU A 19 25.74 6.57 4.59
CA LEU A 19 25.41 7.10 5.93
C LEU A 19 26.59 7.75 6.66
N GLY A 20 27.82 7.59 6.17
CA GLY A 20 29.02 8.07 6.84
C GLY A 20 28.97 9.56 7.20
N GLY A 21 28.92 9.86 8.52
CA GLY A 21 28.91 11.23 9.05
C GLY A 21 27.57 11.97 8.97
N ALA A 22 26.50 11.34 8.53
CA ALA A 22 25.16 11.95 8.47
C ALA A 22 24.53 12.05 9.87
N ASP A 23 23.92 13.20 10.22
CA ASP A 23 23.09 13.38 11.42
C ASP A 23 21.63 12.95 11.17
N ALA A 24 21.18 12.97 9.93
CA ALA A 24 19.82 12.60 9.51
C ALA A 24 19.85 11.90 8.15
N VAL A 25 18.90 10.99 7.91
CA VAL A 25 18.68 10.37 6.61
C VAL A 25 17.20 10.40 6.25
N ILE A 26 16.88 10.68 4.98
CA ILE A 26 15.56 10.49 4.41
C ILE A 26 15.63 9.26 3.51
N VAL A 27 14.72 8.31 3.73
CA VAL A 27 14.65 7.07 2.95
C VAL A 27 13.24 6.84 2.42
N ALA A 28 13.15 6.26 1.23
CA ALA A 28 11.90 5.84 0.62
C ALA A 28 11.75 4.31 0.73
N LEU A 29 12.18 3.58 -0.29
CA LEU A 29 12.15 2.10 -0.33
C LEU A 29 13.51 1.48 0.02
N ASP A 30 14.49 2.29 0.38
CA ASP A 30 15.85 1.86 0.72
C ASP A 30 15.87 1.02 1.99
N GLU A 31 16.69 -0.02 2.02
CA GLU A 31 16.76 -0.97 3.14
C GLU A 31 17.67 -0.44 4.26
N LEU A 32 17.10 -0.20 5.44
CA LEU A 32 17.80 0.17 6.67
C LEU A 32 17.74 -0.95 7.71
N ASP A 33 18.54 -2.00 7.50
CA ASP A 33 18.71 -3.07 8.48
C ASP A 33 19.57 -2.63 9.69
N ALA A 34 19.71 -3.52 10.66
CA ALA A 34 20.52 -3.27 11.86
C ALA A 34 21.98 -2.88 11.54
N ALA A 35 22.55 -3.43 10.45
CA ALA A 35 23.93 -3.15 10.05
C ALA A 35 24.06 -1.76 9.42
N ALA A 36 23.09 -1.36 8.58
CA ALA A 36 23.05 -0.02 8.01
C ALA A 36 22.88 1.06 9.08
N ILE A 37 21.94 0.88 10.00
CA ILE A 37 21.72 1.82 11.11
C ILE A 37 22.96 1.95 11.99
N SER A 38 23.64 0.82 12.30
CA SER A 38 24.84 0.82 13.14
C SER A 38 26.04 1.50 12.47
N ALA A 39 26.07 1.64 11.16
CA ALA A 39 27.11 2.36 10.43
C ALA A 39 26.95 3.88 10.54
N GLY A 40 25.76 4.38 10.76
CA GLY A 40 25.44 5.80 10.93
C GLY A 40 25.79 6.33 12.34
N ARG A 41 27.09 6.45 12.66
CA ARG A 41 27.58 6.79 14.02
C ARG A 41 27.07 8.12 14.57
N ASN A 42 26.74 9.07 13.71
CA ASN A 42 26.24 10.39 14.09
C ASN A 42 24.73 10.53 13.92
N LEU A 43 24.07 9.46 13.44
CA LEU A 43 22.66 9.50 13.07
C LEU A 43 21.76 9.73 14.29
N LYS A 44 20.92 10.74 14.22
CA LYS A 44 19.96 11.15 15.26
C LYS A 44 18.52 10.88 14.84
N VAL A 45 18.25 10.92 13.51
CA VAL A 45 16.91 10.76 12.96
C VAL A 45 16.94 10.03 11.63
N ILE A 46 16.03 9.06 11.49
CA ILE A 46 15.68 8.37 10.25
C ILE A 46 14.29 8.83 9.88
N ALA A 47 14.13 9.44 8.70
CA ALA A 47 12.86 9.96 8.23
C ALA A 47 12.38 9.16 7.02
N LYS A 48 11.25 8.48 7.18
CA LYS A 48 10.59 7.74 6.11
C LYS A 48 9.79 8.69 5.22
N HIS A 49 10.21 8.86 3.98
CA HIS A 49 9.40 9.50 2.94
C HIS A 49 8.28 8.54 2.52
N GLY A 50 7.24 8.46 3.33
CA GLY A 50 6.16 7.49 3.23
C GLY A 50 5.51 7.21 4.58
N VAL A 51 4.62 6.22 4.61
CA VAL A 51 3.88 5.83 5.83
C VAL A 51 4.46 4.58 6.47
N GLY A 52 4.64 3.52 5.69
CA GLY A 52 5.13 2.22 6.19
C GLY A 52 6.63 2.25 6.45
N VAL A 53 7.05 1.62 7.53
CA VAL A 53 8.45 1.57 7.97
C VAL A 53 9.02 0.15 7.91
N ASP A 54 8.42 -0.71 7.13
CA ASP A 54 8.75 -2.14 7.02
C ASP A 54 10.19 -2.39 6.56
N ASN A 55 10.78 -1.44 5.83
CA ASN A 55 12.17 -1.44 5.36
C ASN A 55 13.18 -0.84 6.35
N ILE A 56 12.76 -0.51 7.58
CA ILE A 56 13.60 0.11 8.61
C ILE A 56 13.56 -0.76 9.86
N ASP A 57 14.73 -1.17 10.37
CA ASP A 57 14.83 -1.81 11.69
C ASP A 57 14.63 -0.76 12.81
N VAL A 58 13.34 -0.48 13.09
CA VAL A 58 12.92 0.51 14.09
C VAL A 58 13.42 0.11 15.48
N GLY A 59 13.46 -1.21 15.78
CA GLY A 59 13.99 -1.73 17.05
C GLY A 59 15.47 -1.37 17.24
N ARG A 60 16.27 -1.58 16.20
CA ARG A 60 17.69 -1.20 16.23
C ARG A 60 17.89 0.31 16.36
N ALA A 61 17.07 1.09 15.63
CA ALA A 61 17.14 2.54 15.75
C ALA A 61 16.87 3.02 17.18
N ALA A 62 15.83 2.49 17.83
CA ALA A 62 15.47 2.82 19.19
C ALA A 62 16.59 2.46 20.19
N LEU A 63 17.21 1.28 20.07
CA LEU A 63 18.36 0.87 20.89
C LEU A 63 19.58 1.81 20.70
N GLY A 64 19.69 2.44 19.53
CA GLY A 64 20.72 3.43 19.24
C GLY A 64 20.38 4.86 19.68
N GLY A 65 19.20 5.10 20.25
CA GLY A 65 18.70 6.44 20.57
C GLY A 65 18.36 7.27 19.32
N ILE A 66 18.14 6.62 18.17
CA ILE A 66 17.82 7.26 16.91
C ILE A 66 16.29 7.36 16.78
N THR A 67 15.79 8.55 16.55
CA THR A 67 14.36 8.78 16.32
C THR A 67 13.97 8.37 14.91
N VAL A 68 12.94 7.55 14.75
CA VAL A 68 12.32 7.26 13.45
C VAL A 68 11.06 8.09 13.32
N VAL A 69 10.91 8.78 12.17
CA VAL A 69 9.71 9.56 11.83
C VAL A 69 9.18 9.13 10.46
N ASN A 70 7.87 9.31 10.23
CA ASN A 70 7.23 9.03 8.95
C ASN A 70 6.25 10.14 8.55
N ALA A 71 5.53 9.99 7.43
CA ALA A 71 4.60 10.99 6.91
C ALA A 71 3.15 10.47 6.86
N PRO A 72 2.48 10.22 8.01
CA PRO A 72 1.17 9.59 8.05
C PRO A 72 0.08 10.48 7.46
N GLY A 73 -0.68 9.95 6.51
CA GLY A 73 -1.81 10.63 5.87
C GLY A 73 -1.45 11.50 4.67
N MET A 74 -0.17 11.81 4.45
CA MET A 74 0.26 12.73 3.39
C MET A 74 0.05 12.17 1.98
N ASN A 75 -0.03 10.84 1.82
CA ASN A 75 -0.26 10.15 0.54
C ASN A 75 -1.65 9.52 0.41
N SER A 76 -2.55 9.70 1.39
CA SER A 76 -3.81 8.95 1.44
C SER A 76 -4.71 9.20 0.23
N THR A 77 -4.77 10.44 -0.23
CA THR A 77 -5.53 10.84 -1.42
C THR A 77 -4.95 10.20 -2.68
N ALA A 78 -3.63 10.24 -2.85
CA ALA A 78 -2.95 9.68 -4.02
C ALA A 78 -3.14 8.16 -4.11
N VAL A 79 -2.97 7.43 -3.01
CA VAL A 79 -3.20 5.98 -2.96
C VAL A 79 -4.66 5.65 -3.29
N ALA A 80 -5.62 6.41 -2.75
CA ALA A 80 -7.04 6.18 -3.03
C ALA A 80 -7.40 6.44 -4.50
N ASP A 81 -6.79 7.44 -5.14
CA ASP A 81 -6.95 7.69 -6.58
C ASP A 81 -6.41 6.51 -7.39
N LEU A 82 -5.22 5.99 -7.04
CA LEU A 82 -4.64 4.83 -7.72
C LEU A 82 -5.52 3.58 -7.55
N VAL A 83 -6.06 3.32 -6.36
CA VAL A 83 -6.97 2.17 -6.11
C VAL A 83 -8.15 2.20 -7.06
N MET A 84 -8.81 3.35 -7.19
CA MET A 84 -9.93 3.49 -8.12
C MET A 84 -9.47 3.40 -9.59
N GLY A 85 -8.30 3.95 -9.92
CA GLY A 85 -7.69 3.82 -11.24
C GLY A 85 -7.42 2.37 -11.62
N LEU A 86 -6.80 1.59 -10.72
CA LEU A 86 -6.54 0.16 -10.89
C LEU A 86 -7.85 -0.65 -11.03
N LEU A 87 -8.83 -0.39 -10.16
CA LEU A 87 -10.14 -1.04 -10.23
C LEU A 87 -10.83 -0.78 -11.57
N LEU A 88 -10.86 0.47 -12.02
CA LEU A 88 -11.47 0.83 -13.32
C LEU A 88 -10.69 0.24 -14.49
N ALA A 89 -9.37 0.29 -14.47
CA ALA A 89 -8.52 -0.29 -15.50
C ALA A 89 -8.78 -1.80 -15.66
N LEU A 90 -8.90 -2.51 -14.54
CA LEU A 90 -9.18 -3.94 -14.48
C LEU A 90 -10.62 -4.24 -14.95
N GLN A 91 -11.64 -3.61 -14.35
CA GLN A 91 -13.04 -3.88 -14.61
C GLN A 91 -13.46 -3.49 -16.04
N ARG A 92 -12.94 -2.39 -16.55
CA ARG A 92 -13.28 -1.89 -17.89
C ARG A 92 -12.30 -2.35 -18.97
N LYS A 93 -11.33 -3.24 -18.63
CA LYS A 93 -10.33 -3.76 -19.56
C LYS A 93 -9.57 -2.67 -20.32
N ILE A 94 -9.24 -1.56 -19.63
CA ILE A 94 -8.66 -0.37 -20.26
C ILE A 94 -7.29 -0.69 -20.85
N VAL A 95 -6.46 -1.44 -20.14
CA VAL A 95 -5.10 -1.82 -20.60
C VAL A 95 -5.19 -2.75 -21.81
N ASP A 96 -6.07 -3.76 -21.76
CA ASP A 96 -6.27 -4.70 -22.87
C ASP A 96 -6.77 -3.98 -24.13
N ALA A 97 -7.77 -3.09 -23.97
CA ALA A 97 -8.33 -2.31 -25.05
C ALA A 97 -7.29 -1.35 -25.67
N HIS A 98 -6.48 -0.69 -24.84
CA HIS A 98 -5.39 0.17 -25.29
C HIS A 98 -4.37 -0.62 -26.11
N ASN A 99 -3.90 -1.75 -25.58
CA ASN A 99 -2.91 -2.58 -26.25
C ASN A 99 -3.44 -3.15 -27.58
N SER A 100 -4.71 -3.56 -27.63
CA SER A 100 -5.31 -4.06 -28.88
C SER A 100 -5.26 -3.01 -30.00
N LEU A 101 -5.50 -1.73 -29.67
CA LEU A 101 -5.41 -0.63 -30.63
C LEU A 101 -3.97 -0.37 -31.09
N LEU A 102 -2.98 -0.43 -30.17
CA LEU A 102 -1.57 -0.28 -30.54
C LEU A 102 -1.09 -1.40 -31.47
N GLU A 103 -1.66 -2.60 -31.34
CA GLU A 103 -1.41 -3.75 -32.20
C GLU A 103 -2.25 -3.75 -33.51
N GLY A 104 -3.00 -2.67 -33.78
CA GLY A 104 -3.83 -2.53 -34.98
C GLY A 104 -5.13 -3.34 -34.95
N ARG A 105 -5.55 -3.87 -33.80
CA ARG A 105 -6.80 -4.60 -33.64
C ARG A 105 -7.91 -3.67 -33.15
N TRP A 106 -9.14 -3.87 -33.63
CA TRP A 106 -10.34 -3.15 -33.21
C TRP A 106 -11.20 -4.05 -32.33
N GLU A 107 -10.72 -4.37 -31.12
CA GLU A 107 -11.40 -5.26 -30.20
C GLU A 107 -12.26 -4.47 -29.20
N ARG A 108 -13.47 -4.99 -28.91
CA ARG A 108 -14.38 -4.40 -27.93
C ARG A 108 -14.47 -5.32 -26.72
N PHE A 109 -14.06 -4.79 -25.58
CA PHE A 109 -14.09 -5.52 -24.32
C PHE A 109 -15.33 -5.14 -23.51
N HIS A 110 -15.96 -6.13 -22.89
CA HIS A 110 -17.05 -5.93 -21.95
C HIS A 110 -16.51 -5.93 -20.52
N GLY A 111 -17.08 -5.08 -19.66
CA GLY A 111 -16.79 -5.03 -18.24
C GLY A 111 -17.94 -4.42 -17.45
N PRO A 112 -18.07 -4.77 -16.18
CA PRO A 112 -19.17 -4.27 -15.35
C PRO A 112 -19.00 -2.79 -15.02
N GLU A 113 -20.11 -2.16 -14.67
CA GLU A 113 -20.15 -0.86 -14.01
C GLU A 113 -19.94 -1.04 -12.50
N LEU A 114 -19.56 0.04 -11.81
CA LEU A 114 -19.36 0.02 -10.36
C LEU A 114 -20.64 0.36 -9.56
N VAL A 115 -21.60 1.00 -10.19
CA VAL A 115 -22.88 1.37 -9.56
C VAL A 115 -23.59 0.13 -8.98
N ASP A 116 -24.16 0.27 -7.80
CA ASP A 116 -24.86 -0.79 -7.04
C ASP A 116 -24.01 -2.01 -6.64
N ARG A 117 -22.69 -1.97 -6.89
CA ARG A 117 -21.77 -2.99 -6.42
C ARG A 117 -21.29 -2.71 -5.01
N THR A 118 -21.00 -3.77 -4.26
CA THR A 118 -20.48 -3.69 -2.90
C THR A 118 -18.95 -3.70 -2.91
N MET A 119 -18.34 -2.67 -2.31
CA MET A 119 -16.90 -2.64 -2.02
C MET A 119 -16.67 -2.93 -0.55
N ALA A 120 -15.86 -3.95 -0.23
CA ALA A 120 -15.33 -4.18 1.10
C ALA A 120 -13.95 -3.55 1.24
N ILE A 121 -13.79 -2.71 2.26
CA ILE A 121 -12.53 -2.06 2.62
C ILE A 121 -11.99 -2.75 3.87
N LEU A 122 -10.89 -3.48 3.72
CA LEU A 122 -10.18 -4.09 4.84
C LEU A 122 -9.09 -3.14 5.33
N GLY A 123 -9.28 -2.59 6.55
CA GLY A 123 -8.52 -1.47 7.09
C GLY A 123 -9.15 -0.12 6.76
N PHE A 124 -9.86 0.45 7.73
CA PHE A 124 -10.62 1.69 7.54
C PHE A 124 -9.93 2.90 8.15
N GLY A 125 -8.59 2.95 8.00
CA GLY A 125 -7.76 4.10 8.35
C GLY A 125 -7.89 5.27 7.36
N ARG A 126 -6.90 6.17 7.33
CA ARG A 126 -6.92 7.37 6.47
C ARG A 126 -7.11 7.05 4.99
N ILE A 127 -6.42 6.02 4.46
CA ILE A 127 -6.57 5.60 3.05
C ILE A 127 -7.96 4.99 2.83
N GLY A 128 -8.42 4.11 3.72
CA GLY A 128 -9.75 3.49 3.61
C GLY A 128 -10.88 4.53 3.56
N HIS A 129 -10.81 5.60 4.36
CA HIS A 129 -11.76 6.71 4.29
C HIS A 129 -11.75 7.43 2.94
N GLU A 130 -10.57 7.69 2.38
CA GLU A 130 -10.44 8.34 1.06
C GLU A 130 -10.92 7.42 -0.08
N VAL A 131 -10.74 6.10 0.05
CA VAL A 131 -11.30 5.12 -0.90
C VAL A 131 -12.81 5.07 -0.81
N ALA A 132 -13.38 5.00 0.41
CA ALA A 132 -14.83 5.00 0.62
C ALA A 132 -15.52 6.21 -0.01
N LYS A 133 -14.94 7.39 0.19
CA LYS A 133 -15.44 8.64 -0.39
C LYS A 133 -15.53 8.58 -1.93
N ARG A 134 -14.52 7.95 -2.57
CA ARG A 134 -14.51 7.77 -4.02
C ARG A 134 -15.49 6.70 -4.47
N ALA A 135 -15.56 5.58 -3.76
CA ALA A 135 -16.50 4.50 -4.04
C ALA A 135 -17.96 4.97 -3.98
N HIS A 136 -18.32 5.79 -2.99
CA HIS A 136 -19.63 6.44 -2.94
C HIS A 136 -19.89 7.34 -4.17
N GLY A 137 -18.86 8.05 -4.65
CA GLY A 137 -18.96 8.85 -5.88
C GLY A 137 -19.26 8.03 -7.13
N PHE A 138 -18.93 6.74 -7.13
CA PHE A 138 -19.28 5.77 -8.18
C PHE A 138 -20.60 5.03 -7.92
N GLY A 139 -21.36 5.42 -6.89
CA GLY A 139 -22.62 4.76 -6.54
C GLY A 139 -22.46 3.37 -5.95
N MET A 140 -21.32 3.04 -5.37
CA MET A 140 -21.09 1.76 -4.70
C MET A 140 -21.67 1.76 -3.28
N ARG A 141 -22.16 0.60 -2.84
CA ARG A 141 -22.33 0.30 -1.42
C ARG A 141 -20.96 0.03 -0.82
N VAL A 142 -20.65 0.65 0.32
CA VAL A 142 -19.36 0.48 0.98
C VAL A 142 -19.56 -0.19 2.33
N ILE A 143 -18.87 -1.30 2.55
CA ILE A 143 -18.72 -1.97 3.83
C ILE A 143 -17.26 -1.96 4.24
N ALA A 144 -16.94 -1.94 5.53
CA ALA A 144 -15.54 -1.94 5.96
C ALA A 144 -15.34 -2.75 7.25
N TYR A 145 -14.16 -3.34 7.36
CA TYR A 145 -13.66 -4.01 8.54
C TYR A 145 -12.42 -3.28 9.08
N ASP A 146 -12.49 -2.87 10.34
CA ASP A 146 -11.35 -2.39 11.12
C ASP A 146 -11.65 -2.64 12.61
N PRO A 147 -10.92 -3.53 13.30
CA PRO A 147 -11.21 -3.89 14.68
C PRO A 147 -10.79 -2.82 15.69
N PHE A 148 -10.02 -1.81 15.25
CA PHE A 148 -9.48 -0.77 16.13
C PHE A 148 -10.28 0.52 16.13
N LEU A 149 -11.24 0.66 15.20
CA LEU A 149 -12.05 1.87 15.07
C LEU A 149 -13.39 1.72 15.78
N ALA A 150 -13.84 2.82 16.41
CA ALA A 150 -15.15 2.88 17.01
C ALA A 150 -16.28 2.87 15.94
N PRO A 151 -17.45 2.27 16.22
CA PRO A 151 -18.58 2.24 15.27
C PRO A 151 -18.96 3.61 14.69
N ALA A 152 -18.88 4.65 15.50
CA ALA A 152 -19.18 6.03 15.08
C ALA A 152 -18.27 6.55 13.95
N GLU A 153 -17.08 5.99 13.74
CA GLU A 153 -16.20 6.37 12.61
C GLU A 153 -16.80 5.91 11.28
N PHE A 154 -17.35 4.68 11.25
CA PHE A 154 -18.01 4.12 10.08
C PHE A 154 -19.31 4.87 9.76
N GLU A 155 -20.12 5.16 10.77
CA GLU A 155 -21.38 5.91 10.64
C GLU A 155 -21.13 7.30 10.04
N ARG A 156 -20.11 8.03 10.55
CA ARG A 156 -19.73 9.36 10.03
C ARG A 156 -19.31 9.34 8.58
N ALA A 157 -18.73 8.23 8.12
CA ALA A 157 -18.31 8.06 6.74
C ALA A 157 -19.43 7.50 5.83
N GLY A 158 -20.61 7.17 6.38
CA GLY A 158 -21.69 6.52 5.64
C GLY A 158 -21.34 5.09 5.19
N VAL A 159 -20.49 4.38 5.96
CA VAL A 159 -19.97 3.06 5.66
C VAL A 159 -20.56 2.05 6.63
N GLU A 160 -20.98 0.89 6.15
CA GLU A 160 -21.46 -0.20 7.00
C GLU A 160 -20.27 -0.92 7.62
N ARG A 161 -20.29 -1.08 8.94
CA ARG A 161 -19.25 -1.81 9.65
C ARG A 161 -19.48 -3.31 9.55
N CYS A 162 -18.44 -4.06 9.15
CA CYS A 162 -18.38 -5.50 9.31
C CYS A 162 -17.63 -5.85 10.59
N GLU A 163 -18.17 -6.76 11.40
CA GLU A 163 -17.51 -7.23 12.63
C GLU A 163 -16.44 -8.28 12.35
N GLU A 164 -16.57 -9.00 11.24
CA GLU A 164 -15.67 -10.09 10.83
C GLU A 164 -15.24 -9.91 9.37
N ILE A 165 -13.99 -10.27 9.08
CA ILE A 165 -13.44 -10.22 7.71
C ILE A 165 -14.24 -11.13 6.79
N ASP A 166 -14.58 -12.33 7.22
CA ASP A 166 -15.30 -13.32 6.41
C ASP A 166 -16.66 -12.81 5.93
N ALA A 167 -17.37 -12.05 6.77
CA ALA A 167 -18.62 -11.42 6.37
C ALA A 167 -18.40 -10.39 5.25
N ALA A 168 -17.35 -9.57 5.38
CA ALA A 168 -16.99 -8.60 4.35
C ALA A 168 -16.62 -9.28 3.03
N LEU A 169 -15.85 -10.38 3.07
CA LEU A 169 -15.45 -11.14 1.89
C LEU A 169 -16.64 -11.76 1.16
N ALA A 170 -17.60 -12.33 1.91
CA ALA A 170 -18.77 -13.00 1.36
C ALA A 170 -19.76 -12.05 0.69
N GLU A 171 -19.81 -10.77 1.10
CA GLU A 171 -20.73 -9.77 0.55
C GLU A 171 -20.16 -8.95 -0.60
N ALA A 172 -18.83 -8.88 -0.74
CA ALA A 172 -18.20 -7.91 -1.61
C ALA A 172 -18.08 -8.37 -3.08
N ASP A 173 -18.39 -7.48 -4.01
CA ASP A 173 -18.03 -7.59 -5.41
C ASP A 173 -16.58 -7.13 -5.65
N VAL A 174 -16.09 -6.24 -4.81
CA VAL A 174 -14.72 -5.72 -4.82
C VAL A 174 -14.18 -5.72 -3.40
N VAL A 175 -13.02 -6.33 -3.17
CA VAL A 175 -12.28 -6.26 -1.90
C VAL A 175 -11.03 -5.42 -2.10
N THR A 176 -10.76 -4.48 -1.20
CA THR A 176 -9.55 -3.65 -1.24
C THR A 176 -8.87 -3.58 0.13
N LEU A 177 -7.53 -3.66 0.13
CA LEU A 177 -6.71 -3.76 1.34
C LEU A 177 -6.04 -2.44 1.65
N HIS A 178 -6.17 -1.99 2.93
CA HIS A 178 -5.54 -0.76 3.43
C HIS A 178 -5.02 -0.93 4.87
N LEU A 179 -4.44 -2.11 5.14
CA LEU A 179 -3.84 -2.49 6.42
C LEU A 179 -2.31 -2.45 6.33
N PRO A 180 -1.61 -2.32 7.46
CA PRO A 180 -0.19 -2.63 7.53
C PRO A 180 0.05 -4.13 7.36
N SER A 181 1.32 -4.52 7.13
CA SER A 181 1.74 -5.92 7.24
C SER A 181 1.36 -6.50 8.61
N THR A 182 0.88 -7.75 8.62
CA THR A 182 0.53 -8.46 9.87
C THR A 182 1.75 -9.09 10.52
N GLY A 183 2.82 -9.34 9.75
CA GLY A 183 4.01 -10.06 10.19
C GLY A 183 3.79 -11.55 10.51
N THR A 184 2.56 -12.06 10.34
CA THR A 184 2.17 -13.44 10.68
C THR A 184 1.79 -14.30 9.46
N GLY A 185 2.04 -13.78 8.26
CA GLY A 185 1.65 -14.38 7.00
C GLY A 185 0.46 -13.69 6.34
N PRO A 186 -0.01 -14.20 5.19
CA PRO A 186 -1.05 -13.56 4.41
C PRO A 186 -2.40 -13.55 5.14
N LEU A 187 -3.04 -12.38 5.14
CA LEU A 187 -4.42 -12.20 5.60
C LEU A 187 -5.40 -12.90 4.65
N LEU A 188 -5.15 -12.76 3.35
CA LEU A 188 -5.93 -13.39 2.30
C LEU A 188 -5.16 -14.55 1.67
N GLY A 189 -5.19 -15.70 2.34
CA GLY A 189 -4.76 -16.99 1.80
C GLY A 189 -5.88 -17.69 1.01
N GLY A 190 -5.62 -18.91 0.52
CA GLY A 190 -6.56 -19.64 -0.32
C GLY A 190 -7.95 -19.85 0.29
N GLU A 191 -8.02 -20.08 1.60
CA GLU A 191 -9.31 -20.22 2.31
C GLU A 191 -10.11 -18.91 2.33
N ALA A 192 -9.47 -17.78 2.63
CA ALA A 192 -10.11 -16.47 2.66
C ALA A 192 -10.56 -16.05 1.24
N ILE A 193 -9.72 -16.29 0.23
CA ILE A 193 -10.07 -16.05 -1.18
C ILE A 193 -11.27 -16.91 -1.60
N GLY A 194 -11.32 -18.16 -1.15
CA GLY A 194 -12.44 -19.07 -1.41
C GLY A 194 -13.77 -18.63 -0.78
N ARG A 195 -13.76 -17.74 0.20
CA ARG A 195 -14.97 -17.13 0.81
C ARG A 195 -15.47 -15.89 0.07
N MET A 196 -14.67 -15.32 -0.84
CA MET A 196 -15.12 -14.20 -1.64
C MET A 196 -16.24 -14.61 -2.59
N LYS A 197 -17.07 -13.65 -3.00
CA LYS A 197 -18.12 -13.92 -4.01
C LYS A 197 -17.47 -14.48 -5.29
N PRO A 198 -18.08 -15.50 -5.91
CA PRO A 198 -17.66 -15.94 -7.24
C PRO A 198 -17.64 -14.76 -8.21
N GLY A 199 -16.51 -14.53 -8.87
CA GLY A 199 -16.36 -13.39 -9.77
C GLY A 199 -16.05 -12.05 -9.09
N ALA A 200 -15.72 -12.06 -7.80
CA ALA A 200 -15.24 -10.85 -7.12
C ALA A 200 -13.85 -10.42 -7.64
N VAL A 201 -13.52 -9.17 -7.38
CA VAL A 201 -12.23 -8.56 -7.71
C VAL A 201 -11.47 -8.19 -6.45
N LEU A 202 -10.18 -8.45 -6.44
CA LEU A 202 -9.29 -8.05 -5.35
C LEU A 202 -8.36 -6.93 -5.81
N VAL A 203 -8.21 -5.89 -4.96
CA VAL A 203 -7.27 -4.77 -5.18
C VAL A 203 -6.33 -4.66 -3.97
N ASN A 204 -5.02 -4.72 -4.20
CA ASN A 204 -4.01 -4.57 -3.16
C ASN A 204 -3.04 -3.42 -3.46
N ALA A 205 -3.28 -2.26 -2.85
CA ALA A 205 -2.37 -1.12 -2.84
C ALA A 205 -1.83 -0.84 -1.42
N ALA A 206 -1.77 -1.88 -0.58
CA ALA A 206 -1.27 -1.81 0.80
C ALA A 206 0.10 -2.47 0.94
N ARG A 207 0.14 -3.79 1.16
CA ARG A 207 1.37 -4.58 1.29
C ARG A 207 1.20 -5.93 0.59
N GLY A 208 2.24 -6.38 -0.09
CA GLY A 208 2.21 -7.63 -0.85
C GLY A 208 2.05 -8.88 0.02
N ASP A 209 2.64 -8.90 1.21
CA ASP A 209 2.57 -10.01 2.17
C ASP A 209 1.18 -10.23 2.79
N LEU A 210 0.24 -9.30 2.59
CA LEU A 210 -1.16 -9.47 2.98
C LEU A 210 -1.91 -10.51 2.15
N VAL A 211 -1.40 -10.87 0.98
CA VAL A 211 -2.07 -11.73 0.02
C VAL A 211 -1.17 -12.89 -0.37
N ASP A 212 -1.69 -14.10 -0.34
CA ASP A 212 -1.04 -15.26 -0.93
C ASP A 212 -1.15 -15.17 -2.47
N GLU A 213 -0.06 -14.74 -3.12
CA GLU A 213 -0.01 -14.54 -4.57
C GLU A 213 -0.25 -15.84 -5.35
N ASP A 214 0.18 -16.98 -4.83
CA ASP A 214 -0.03 -18.29 -5.49
C ASP A 214 -1.51 -18.71 -5.41
N ALA A 215 -2.17 -18.45 -4.29
CA ALA A 215 -3.60 -18.64 -4.13
C ALA A 215 -4.42 -17.71 -5.06
N VAL A 216 -3.99 -16.46 -5.24
CA VAL A 216 -4.60 -15.55 -6.22
C VAL A 216 -4.46 -16.09 -7.65
N VAL A 217 -3.27 -16.56 -8.02
CA VAL A 217 -3.03 -17.14 -9.36
C VAL A 217 -3.95 -18.36 -9.61
N ALA A 218 -4.11 -19.22 -8.61
CA ALA A 218 -5.04 -20.36 -8.69
C ALA A 218 -6.48 -19.87 -8.89
N ALA A 219 -6.96 -18.96 -8.04
CA ALA A 219 -8.33 -18.44 -8.10
C ALA A 219 -8.65 -17.68 -9.41
N LEU A 220 -7.67 -16.99 -10.00
CA LEU A 220 -7.82 -16.35 -11.31
C LEU A 220 -7.95 -17.37 -12.44
N ARG A 221 -7.15 -18.47 -12.40
CA ARG A 221 -7.19 -19.52 -13.41
C ARG A 221 -8.46 -20.35 -13.35
N ASP A 222 -8.97 -20.59 -12.15
CA ASP A 222 -10.21 -21.34 -11.92
C ASP A 222 -11.47 -20.48 -12.10
N GLY A 223 -11.31 -19.15 -12.26
CA GLY A 223 -12.42 -18.21 -12.42
C GLY A 223 -13.16 -17.89 -11.12
N ALA A 224 -12.66 -18.30 -9.97
CA ALA A 224 -13.21 -17.92 -8.65
C ALA A 224 -13.06 -16.39 -8.42
N LEU A 225 -11.92 -15.82 -8.81
CA LEU A 225 -11.73 -14.38 -8.92
C LEU A 225 -11.88 -13.91 -10.37
N ALA A 226 -12.62 -12.83 -10.59
CA ALA A 226 -12.73 -12.18 -11.90
C ALA A 226 -11.49 -11.36 -12.27
N GLY A 227 -10.71 -10.91 -11.29
CA GLY A 227 -9.50 -10.16 -11.52
C GLY A 227 -8.76 -9.77 -10.25
N TYR A 228 -7.50 -9.42 -10.43
CA TYR A 228 -6.62 -8.91 -9.38
C TYR A 228 -5.85 -7.67 -9.85
N ALA A 229 -5.83 -6.63 -9.02
CA ALA A 229 -5.00 -5.46 -9.27
C ALA A 229 -4.08 -5.20 -8.08
N ALA A 230 -2.81 -4.91 -8.34
CA ALA A 230 -1.85 -4.66 -7.27
C ALA A 230 -0.87 -3.54 -7.60
N ASP A 231 -0.52 -2.80 -6.55
CA ASP A 231 0.57 -1.82 -6.53
C ASP A 231 1.72 -2.28 -5.62
N ALA A 232 1.47 -3.29 -4.77
CA ALA A 232 2.45 -3.85 -3.85
C ALA A 232 2.54 -5.38 -4.00
N PHE A 233 3.75 -5.93 -3.89
CA PHE A 233 4.05 -7.33 -4.12
C PHE A 233 4.81 -7.94 -2.93
N ALA A 234 4.66 -9.25 -2.73
CA ALA A 234 5.39 -9.96 -1.68
C ALA A 234 6.92 -9.88 -1.83
N VAL A 235 7.38 -9.76 -3.08
CA VAL A 235 8.79 -9.48 -3.42
C VAL A 235 8.80 -8.37 -4.47
N GLU A 236 9.50 -7.30 -4.19
CA GLU A 236 9.65 -6.15 -5.09
C GLU A 236 11.12 -5.99 -5.53
N PRO A 237 11.40 -5.98 -6.86
CA PRO A 237 10.48 -6.18 -7.99
C PRO A 237 10.03 -7.64 -8.14
N PRO A 238 8.80 -7.91 -8.62
CA PRO A 238 8.20 -9.25 -8.73
C PRO A 238 8.66 -10.02 -9.97
N VAL A 239 9.91 -9.88 -10.40
CA VAL A 239 10.45 -10.46 -11.63
C VAL A 239 10.35 -11.98 -11.61
N GLY A 240 9.79 -12.56 -12.69
CA GLY A 240 9.66 -14.00 -12.86
C GLY A 240 8.56 -14.66 -12.02
N ARG A 241 7.75 -13.89 -11.30
CA ARG A 241 6.63 -14.43 -10.51
C ARG A 241 5.48 -14.87 -11.41
N PRO A 242 4.83 -16.03 -11.12
CA PRO A 242 3.69 -16.53 -11.89
C PRO A 242 2.52 -15.55 -11.96
N LEU A 243 2.39 -14.68 -10.98
CA LEU A 243 1.37 -13.64 -10.88
C LEU A 243 1.41 -12.69 -12.08
N LEU A 244 2.59 -12.33 -12.59
CA LEU A 244 2.73 -11.40 -13.72
C LEU A 244 2.19 -11.95 -15.05
N THR A 245 1.94 -13.25 -15.12
CA THR A 245 1.38 -13.93 -16.30
C THR A 245 -0.02 -14.51 -16.06
N ALA A 246 -0.61 -14.19 -14.91
CA ALA A 246 -1.97 -14.61 -14.59
C ALA A 246 -3.00 -13.87 -15.46
N PRO A 247 -4.16 -14.45 -15.73
CA PRO A 247 -5.22 -13.78 -16.48
C PRO A 247 -5.86 -12.65 -15.64
N ASN A 248 -6.39 -11.64 -16.32
CA ASN A 248 -7.18 -10.58 -15.71
C ASN A 248 -6.47 -9.85 -14.55
N VAL A 249 -5.27 -9.38 -14.81
CA VAL A 249 -4.46 -8.64 -13.84
C VAL A 249 -4.12 -7.23 -14.32
N VAL A 250 -3.98 -6.29 -13.40
CA VAL A 250 -3.46 -4.93 -13.65
C VAL A 250 -2.48 -4.59 -12.54
N PHE A 251 -1.27 -4.20 -12.89
CA PHE A 251 -0.19 -3.95 -11.94
C PHE A 251 0.47 -2.59 -12.14
N THR A 252 0.93 -2.01 -11.04
CA THR A 252 1.79 -0.83 -11.01
C THR A 252 2.97 -1.07 -10.06
N PRO A 253 4.15 -0.45 -10.32
CA PRO A 253 5.36 -0.74 -9.59
C PRO A 253 5.49 0.13 -8.33
N HIS A 254 4.58 -0.04 -7.36
CA HIS A 254 4.54 0.64 -6.06
C HIS A 254 4.55 2.18 -6.19
N ILE A 255 3.60 2.69 -6.99
CA ILE A 255 3.49 4.13 -7.31
C ILE A 255 2.36 4.85 -6.55
N GLY A 256 1.72 4.20 -5.58
CA GLY A 256 0.55 4.76 -4.87
C GLY A 256 0.78 6.16 -4.29
N ALA A 257 2.00 6.47 -3.88
CA ALA A 257 2.38 7.79 -3.35
C ALA A 257 3.06 8.71 -4.38
N PHE A 258 3.27 8.27 -5.63
CA PHE A 258 4.07 8.99 -6.65
C PHE A 258 3.23 10.03 -7.38
N THR A 259 2.77 11.04 -6.66
CA THR A 259 2.18 12.26 -7.22
C THR A 259 2.95 13.48 -6.73
N ASP A 260 2.98 14.57 -7.51
CA ASP A 260 3.69 15.79 -7.14
C ASP A 260 3.23 16.30 -5.77
N HIS A 261 1.92 16.33 -5.55
CA HIS A 261 1.33 16.81 -4.29
C HIS A 261 1.67 15.92 -3.09
N ALA A 262 1.56 14.59 -3.21
CA ALA A 262 1.91 13.67 -2.12
C ALA A 262 3.42 13.72 -1.82
N ASN A 263 4.27 13.80 -2.85
CA ASN A 263 5.72 13.95 -2.69
C ASN A 263 6.09 15.22 -1.95
N GLU A 264 5.46 16.37 -2.30
CA GLU A 264 5.67 17.62 -1.60
C GLU A 264 5.24 17.54 -0.14
N LEU A 265 4.01 17.06 0.13
CA LEU A 265 3.49 16.93 1.50
C LEU A 265 4.35 15.99 2.37
N MET A 266 4.73 14.83 1.85
CA MET A 266 5.60 13.89 2.58
C MET A 266 6.98 14.51 2.82
N GLY A 267 7.57 15.14 1.80
CA GLY A 267 8.88 15.79 1.90
C GLY A 267 8.88 16.89 2.95
N MET A 268 7.90 17.78 2.93
CA MET A 268 7.79 18.87 3.91
C MET A 268 7.59 18.33 5.33
N SER A 269 6.69 17.34 5.50
CA SER A 269 6.41 16.73 6.80
C SER A 269 7.68 16.13 7.44
N VAL A 270 8.43 15.32 6.69
CA VAL A 270 9.63 14.67 7.24
C VAL A 270 10.78 15.66 7.48
N VAL A 271 10.91 16.71 6.66
CA VAL A 271 11.91 17.78 6.88
C VAL A 271 11.61 18.55 8.14
N GLU A 272 10.34 18.91 8.41
CA GLU A 272 9.94 19.57 9.66
C GLU A 272 10.29 18.71 10.88
N ASP A 273 10.03 17.42 10.83
CA ASP A 273 10.33 16.48 11.90
C ASP A 273 11.84 16.28 12.10
N ILE A 274 12.63 16.19 11.01
CA ILE A 274 14.10 16.17 11.10
C ILE A 274 14.61 17.42 11.82
N LEU A 275 14.16 18.61 11.41
CA LEU A 275 14.59 19.87 12.01
C LEU A 275 14.19 19.97 13.50
N ALA A 276 13.04 19.43 13.86
CA ALA A 276 12.60 19.36 15.25
C ALA A 276 13.58 18.50 16.07
N VAL A 277 13.87 17.26 15.64
CA VAL A 277 14.79 16.34 16.34
C VAL A 277 16.20 16.94 16.45
N LEU A 278 16.76 17.46 15.36
CA LEU A 278 18.10 18.05 15.35
C LEU A 278 18.21 19.31 16.22
N SER A 279 17.09 19.98 16.49
CA SER A 279 17.00 21.15 17.40
C SER A 279 16.66 20.74 18.83
N GLY A 280 16.61 19.45 19.18
CA GLY A 280 16.25 18.96 20.51
C GLY A 280 14.75 19.07 20.84
N ARG A 281 13.89 19.26 19.85
CA ARG A 281 12.43 19.30 20.00
C ARG A 281 11.80 17.97 19.62
N ALA A 282 10.63 17.68 20.18
CA ALA A 282 9.86 16.49 19.78
C ALA A 282 9.34 16.63 18.33
N PRO A 283 9.47 15.58 17.49
CA PRO A 283 8.85 15.55 16.18
C PRO A 283 7.33 15.37 16.30
N ARG A 284 6.60 15.69 15.23
CA ARG A 284 5.14 15.52 15.18
C ARG A 284 4.72 14.06 14.92
N HIS A 285 5.53 13.33 14.15
CA HIS A 285 5.18 12.00 13.67
C HIS A 285 6.26 10.95 14.02
N PRO A 286 6.56 10.76 15.32
CA PRO A 286 7.48 9.72 15.74
C PRO A 286 6.85 8.35 15.51
N VAL A 287 7.64 7.40 14.98
CA VAL A 287 7.26 6.00 14.93
C VAL A 287 7.46 5.40 16.31
N ILE A 288 6.37 4.94 16.93
CA ILE A 288 6.39 4.34 18.27
C ILE A 288 6.36 2.82 18.10
N ILE A 289 7.34 2.13 18.68
CA ILE A 289 7.31 0.67 18.81
C ILE A 289 6.23 0.36 19.85
N LYS A 290 5.21 -0.38 19.43
CA LYS A 290 4.26 -0.97 20.39
C LYS A 290 4.90 -2.25 20.92
N ASP A 291 5.06 -2.31 22.23
CA ASP A 291 5.49 -3.52 22.95
C ASP A 291 4.50 -4.69 22.72
#